data_21990d5916e8ab380d8d5ea394a84a5c
#
_entry.id   21990d5916e8ab380d8d5ea394a84a5c
#
_cell.length_a   1.000
_cell.length_b   1.000
_cell.length_c   1.000
_cell.angle_alpha   90.00
_cell.angle_beta   90.00
_cell.angle_gamma   90.00
#
_symmetry.space_group_name_H-M   'P 1'
#
loop_
_entity.id
_entity.type
_entity.pdbx_description
1 polymer ?
#
loop_
_entity_poly.entity_id
_entity_poly.type
_entity_poly.pdbx_seq_one_letter_code
_entity_poly.pdbx_strand_id
1 'polypeptide(L)'
;ANNKLRMEDLQGQEHIKLATDYQKSQLNLGHIVDSNRNKRGENGEGFELRTDGWGAVRAGKGILVSAQNQDANGKVLDMDDAISQLEQALSLAKSLNKAAQTANNHNTDEETQRGRLKEALKDLKEAGLIQTAPAGIATATEQSQLHTANENIHLVSGSHTDITAGQSLTAHAAESLNLFAQSSGIKMQANQGKVEVQAQNDELQLNALKDATLTSSAGKITIAAKEEILITCKGAYIKLSNGEVEIGSPKVVRVRAPLVVSESKSINYPLQNIPTLQIFSNKLDLYDIFGFSEEKIPFTVIGHKDRESQHGTLDKMGRTSRIYSDKAETVKIFAGNATLLPGKENEEK
;
A
#
# COMPACT_ATOMS: atom_id res chain seq x y z
N ALA A 1 50.12 -3.96 4.91
CA ALA A 1 48.98 -3.80 3.97
C ALA A 1 49.52 -4.09 2.56
N ASN A 2 48.97 -5.08 1.90
CA ASN A 2 49.35 -5.41 0.52
C ASN A 2 48.21 -4.96 -0.43
N ASN A 3 48.52 -3.96 -1.25
CA ASN A 3 47.66 -3.62 -2.39
C ASN A 3 48.14 -4.47 -3.59
N LYS A 4 47.21 -4.98 -4.37
CA LYS A 4 47.46 -5.84 -5.51
C LYS A 4 46.78 -5.32 -6.76
N LEU A 5 47.56 -5.22 -7.84
CA LEU A 5 47.05 -5.15 -9.20
C LEU A 5 47.60 -6.39 -9.92
N ARG A 6 46.75 -7.24 -10.42
CA ARG A 6 47.13 -8.43 -11.20
C ARG A 6 46.38 -8.39 -12.52
N MET A 7 47.09 -8.70 -13.59
CA MET A 7 46.55 -8.88 -14.93
C MET A 7 47.06 -10.24 -15.45
N GLU A 8 46.20 -11.02 -16.07
CA GLU A 8 46.48 -12.30 -16.66
C GLU A 8 45.82 -12.36 -18.04
N ASP A 9 46.62 -12.56 -19.07
CA ASP A 9 46.14 -12.57 -20.46
C ASP A 9 46.25 -13.97 -21.09
N LEU A 10 46.48 -15.02 -20.28
CA LEU A 10 46.51 -16.37 -20.78
C LEU A 10 45.14 -16.79 -21.25
N GLN A 11 45.01 -17.26 -22.49
CA GLN A 11 43.77 -17.66 -23.12
C GLN A 11 42.95 -18.63 -22.24
N GLY A 12 41.69 -18.29 -21.98
CA GLY A 12 40.80 -19.05 -21.10
C GLY A 12 41.08 -18.87 -19.61
N GLN A 13 41.83 -17.82 -19.22
CA GLN A 13 42.16 -17.50 -17.85
C GLN A 13 42.30 -16.00 -17.62
N GLU A 14 41.89 -15.24 -18.58
CA GLU A 14 41.97 -13.80 -18.57
C GLU A 14 41.30 -13.24 -17.34
N HIS A 15 42.01 -12.46 -16.52
CA HIS A 15 41.43 -11.76 -15.41
C HIS A 15 42.18 -10.50 -15.01
N ILE A 16 41.45 -9.55 -14.45
CA ILE A 16 42.00 -8.36 -13.81
C ILE A 16 41.56 -8.37 -12.35
N LYS A 17 42.51 -8.15 -11.42
CA LYS A 17 42.21 -8.00 -10.00
C LYS A 17 42.85 -6.73 -9.46
N LEU A 18 42.02 -5.86 -8.89
CA LEU A 18 42.44 -4.74 -8.06
C LEU A 18 42.01 -5.01 -6.62
N ALA A 19 42.94 -5.08 -5.69
CA ALA A 19 42.61 -5.49 -4.33
C ALA A 19 43.47 -4.80 -3.27
N THR A 20 42.96 -4.70 -2.05
CA THR A 20 43.71 -4.39 -0.83
C THR A 20 43.39 -5.45 0.23
N ASP A 21 44.40 -5.82 1.04
CA ASP A 21 44.19 -6.74 2.14
C ASP A 21 43.36 -6.10 3.28
N TYR A 22 43.33 -4.78 3.33
CA TYR A 22 42.49 -4.05 4.31
C TYR A 22 41.02 -4.24 3.97
N GLN A 23 40.26 -4.82 4.90
CA GLN A 23 38.82 -5.16 4.74
C GLN A 23 38.54 -5.99 3.46
N LYS A 24 39.56 -6.65 2.90
CA LYS A 24 39.49 -7.49 1.70
C LYS A 24 38.75 -6.86 0.54
N SER A 25 38.88 -5.53 0.38
CA SER A 25 38.22 -4.80 -0.70
C SER A 25 38.83 -5.14 -2.05
N GLN A 26 38.02 -5.58 -3.01
CA GLN A 26 38.52 -5.99 -4.31
C GLN A 26 37.47 -5.81 -5.45
N LEU A 27 38.04 -5.60 -6.64
CA LEU A 27 37.36 -5.71 -7.92
C LEU A 27 38.02 -6.83 -8.71
N ASN A 28 37.25 -7.84 -9.09
CA ASN A 28 37.68 -8.94 -9.96
C ASN A 28 36.86 -8.84 -11.28
N LEU A 29 37.55 -9.06 -12.41
CA LEU A 29 36.95 -9.08 -13.75
C LEU A 29 37.45 -10.31 -14.51
N GLY A 30 36.59 -10.96 -15.28
CA GLY A 30 36.93 -12.15 -16.08
C GLY A 30 36.83 -13.44 -15.27
N HIS A 31 37.82 -14.34 -15.38
CA HIS A 31 37.86 -15.58 -14.61
C HIS A 31 38.19 -15.30 -13.15
N ILE A 32 37.25 -15.54 -12.23
CA ILE A 32 37.45 -15.32 -10.79
C ILE A 32 38.25 -16.48 -10.20
N VAL A 33 39.51 -16.22 -9.84
CA VAL A 33 40.42 -17.24 -9.35
C VAL A 33 40.75 -17.04 -7.86
N ASP A 34 40.93 -18.13 -7.11
CA ASP A 34 41.44 -18.09 -5.75
C ASP A 34 42.93 -17.65 -5.76
N SER A 35 43.18 -16.46 -5.21
CA SER A 35 44.51 -15.84 -5.20
C SER A 35 45.52 -16.54 -4.29
N ASN A 36 45.08 -17.44 -3.38
CA ASN A 36 45.96 -18.03 -2.37
C ASN A 36 46.57 -19.37 -2.77
N ARG A 37 46.13 -20.01 -3.84
CA ARG A 37 46.51 -21.38 -4.14
C ARG A 37 47.10 -21.64 -5.52
N ASN A 38 47.28 -20.68 -6.40
CA ASN A 38 47.62 -20.94 -7.81
C ASN A 38 46.71 -22.01 -8.48
N LYS A 39 45.63 -22.37 -7.84
CA LYS A 39 44.63 -23.23 -8.42
C LYS A 39 43.69 -22.33 -9.21
N ARG A 40 43.72 -22.48 -10.49
CA ARG A 40 42.72 -21.97 -11.45
C ARG A 40 41.42 -22.60 -11.05
N GLY A 41 40.69 -21.90 -10.23
CA GLY A 41 39.48 -22.42 -9.60
C GLY A 41 38.27 -22.04 -10.40
N GLU A 42 37.33 -22.92 -10.42
CA GLU A 42 35.98 -22.82 -10.93
C GLU A 42 35.14 -21.85 -10.07
N ASN A 43 35.68 -20.67 -9.69
CA ASN A 43 34.96 -19.72 -8.84
C ASN A 43 33.98 -18.80 -9.61
N GLY A 44 33.86 -19.06 -10.93
CA GLY A 44 32.94 -18.33 -11.81
C GLY A 44 33.62 -17.34 -12.75
N GLU A 45 32.83 -16.77 -13.62
CA GLU A 45 33.22 -15.76 -14.63
C GLU A 45 32.37 -14.52 -14.47
N GLY A 46 32.92 -13.37 -14.86
CA GLY A 46 32.16 -12.09 -14.82
C GLY A 46 32.89 -11.02 -14.02
N PHE A 47 32.14 -10.32 -13.15
CA PHE A 47 32.74 -9.35 -12.25
C PHE A 47 32.27 -9.54 -10.80
N GLU A 48 33.15 -9.24 -9.86
CA GLU A 48 32.84 -9.19 -8.44
C GLU A 48 33.42 -7.89 -7.84
N LEU A 49 32.55 -7.10 -7.21
CA LEU A 49 32.95 -5.98 -6.34
C LEU A 49 32.63 -6.38 -4.90
N ARG A 50 33.68 -6.55 -4.07
CA ARG A 50 33.56 -7.10 -2.71
C ARG A 50 34.33 -6.29 -1.69
N THR A 51 33.81 -6.22 -0.46
CA THR A 51 34.52 -5.74 0.73
C THR A 51 33.93 -6.39 1.99
N ASP A 52 34.75 -6.61 3.02
CA ASP A 52 34.29 -6.94 4.36
C ASP A 52 33.99 -5.67 5.19
N GLY A 53 34.25 -4.49 4.64
CA GLY A 53 33.92 -3.18 5.21
C GLY A 53 32.61 -2.58 4.66
N TRP A 54 32.53 -1.26 4.67
CA TRP A 54 31.37 -0.54 4.15
C TRP A 54 31.42 -0.39 2.63
N GLY A 55 30.29 -0.64 1.96
CA GLY A 55 30.13 -0.43 0.52
C GLY A 55 29.08 0.62 0.22
N ALA A 56 29.28 1.43 -0.84
CA ALA A 56 28.30 2.36 -1.35
C ALA A 56 28.39 2.46 -2.88
N VAL A 57 27.22 2.38 -3.56
CA VAL A 57 27.09 2.69 -4.98
C VAL A 57 26.22 3.94 -5.09
N ARG A 58 26.78 5.03 -5.63
CA ARG A 58 26.11 6.34 -5.70
C ARG A 58 26.33 6.97 -7.06
N ALA A 59 25.25 7.52 -7.62
CA ALA A 59 25.31 8.35 -8.82
C ALA A 59 24.31 9.51 -8.73
N GLY A 60 24.77 10.74 -8.91
CA GLY A 60 23.95 11.95 -8.73
C GLY A 60 22.83 12.13 -9.77
N LYS A 61 22.93 11.46 -10.92
CA LYS A 61 21.91 11.50 -12.00
C LYS A 61 21.01 10.28 -12.06
N GLY A 62 21.23 9.27 -11.18
CA GLY A 62 20.46 8.05 -11.14
C GLY A 62 21.30 6.81 -11.38
N ILE A 63 20.72 5.63 -11.12
CA ILE A 63 21.37 4.32 -11.23
C ILE A 63 20.45 3.37 -12.01
N LEU A 64 21.03 2.69 -13.01
CA LEU A 64 20.41 1.55 -13.67
C LEU A 64 21.13 0.27 -13.23
N VAL A 65 20.37 -0.70 -12.70
CA VAL A 65 20.85 -2.06 -12.42
C VAL A 65 20.06 -3.00 -13.34
N SER A 66 20.74 -3.57 -14.34
CA SER A 66 20.10 -4.38 -15.38
C SER A 66 20.80 -5.73 -15.53
N ALA A 67 20.02 -6.79 -15.69
CA ALA A 67 20.48 -8.11 -16.12
C ALA A 67 20.16 -8.39 -17.61
N GLN A 68 19.74 -7.37 -18.35
CA GLN A 68 19.50 -7.48 -19.80
C GLN A 68 20.82 -7.52 -20.56
N ASN A 69 20.85 -8.32 -21.62
CA ASN A 69 22.01 -8.37 -22.52
C ASN A 69 22.05 -7.08 -23.36
N GLN A 70 23.26 -6.55 -23.57
CA GLN A 70 23.48 -5.35 -24.34
C GLN A 70 24.71 -5.51 -25.22
N ASP A 71 24.67 -4.93 -26.43
CA ASP A 71 25.84 -4.89 -27.30
C ASP A 71 26.96 -4.03 -26.70
N ALA A 72 28.21 -4.45 -26.90
CA ALA A 72 29.40 -3.77 -26.37
C ALA A 72 29.49 -2.27 -26.75
N ASN A 73 28.88 -1.90 -27.89
CA ASN A 73 28.81 -0.50 -28.39
C ASN A 73 27.45 0.17 -28.10
N GLY A 74 26.59 -0.46 -27.29
CA GLY A 74 25.30 0.09 -26.90
C GLY A 74 25.41 1.31 -25.99
N LYS A 75 24.30 2.01 -25.83
CA LYS A 75 24.24 3.16 -24.92
C LYS A 75 24.41 2.68 -23.47
N VAL A 76 25.26 3.36 -22.68
CA VAL A 76 25.49 3.02 -21.26
C VAL A 76 24.19 2.95 -20.46
N LEU A 77 23.20 3.79 -20.75
CA LEU A 77 21.89 3.83 -20.13
C LEU A 77 20.81 3.46 -21.16
N ASP A 78 20.86 2.24 -21.69
CA ASP A 78 19.76 1.72 -22.49
C ASP A 78 18.65 1.22 -21.54
N MET A 79 17.52 1.90 -21.59
CA MET A 79 16.37 1.65 -20.70
C MET A 79 15.11 1.29 -21.50
N ASP A 80 15.19 1.07 -22.80
CA ASP A 80 14.03 0.89 -23.66
C ASP A 80 13.14 -0.26 -23.19
N ASP A 81 13.73 -1.38 -22.79
CA ASP A 81 12.99 -2.52 -22.23
C ASP A 81 12.30 -2.19 -20.90
N ALA A 82 13.01 -1.50 -20.00
CA ALA A 82 12.44 -1.10 -18.72
C ALA A 82 11.28 -0.11 -18.89
N ILE A 83 11.44 0.86 -19.77
CA ILE A 83 10.39 1.84 -20.11
C ILE A 83 9.19 1.14 -20.77
N SER A 84 9.42 0.19 -21.68
CA SER A 84 8.35 -0.61 -22.30
C SER A 84 7.54 -1.38 -21.24
N GLN A 85 8.19 -2.00 -20.25
CA GLN A 85 7.51 -2.70 -19.16
C GLN A 85 6.69 -1.72 -18.30
N LEU A 86 7.21 -0.54 -17.98
CA LEU A 86 6.47 0.50 -17.25
C LEU A 86 5.24 0.98 -18.05
N GLU A 87 5.35 1.13 -19.38
CA GLU A 87 4.24 1.49 -20.26
C GLU A 87 3.13 0.43 -20.28
N GLN A 88 3.50 -0.84 -20.36
CA GLN A 88 2.54 -1.95 -20.30
C GLN A 88 1.81 -1.98 -18.94
N ALA A 89 2.55 -1.83 -17.82
CA ALA A 89 1.96 -1.75 -16.49
C ALA A 89 0.99 -0.57 -16.35
N LEU A 90 1.36 0.60 -16.86
CA LEU A 90 0.50 1.78 -16.86
C LEU A 90 -0.77 1.55 -17.70
N SER A 91 -0.65 0.96 -18.88
CA SER A 91 -1.81 0.65 -19.76
C SER A 91 -2.79 -0.31 -19.08
N LEU A 92 -2.28 -1.39 -18.47
CA LEU A 92 -3.09 -2.34 -17.70
C LEU A 92 -3.82 -1.64 -16.55
N ALA A 93 -3.10 -0.87 -15.74
CA ALA A 93 -3.68 -0.15 -14.62
C ALA A 93 -4.77 0.85 -15.05
N LYS A 94 -4.57 1.56 -16.18
CA LYS A 94 -5.59 2.46 -16.77
C LYS A 94 -6.86 1.71 -17.17
N SER A 95 -6.72 0.57 -17.83
CA SER A 95 -7.88 -0.22 -18.28
C SER A 95 -8.72 -0.74 -17.12
N LEU A 96 -8.08 -1.25 -16.07
CA LEU A 96 -8.75 -1.73 -14.86
C LEU A 96 -9.38 -0.60 -14.06
N ASN A 97 -8.70 0.55 -13.95
CA ASN A 97 -9.26 1.73 -13.28
C ASN A 97 -10.52 2.25 -14.00
N LYS A 98 -10.50 2.31 -15.33
CA LYS A 98 -11.69 2.68 -16.13
C LYS A 98 -12.85 1.71 -15.91
N ALA A 99 -12.60 0.41 -15.83
CA ALA A 99 -13.63 -0.58 -15.53
C ALA A 99 -14.22 -0.39 -14.12
N ALA A 100 -13.36 -0.13 -13.12
CA ALA A 100 -13.78 0.15 -11.75
C ALA A 100 -14.61 1.44 -11.65
N GLN A 101 -14.22 2.51 -12.33
CA GLN A 101 -14.99 3.76 -12.40
C GLN A 101 -16.38 3.54 -13.02
N THR A 102 -16.48 2.75 -14.09
CA THR A 102 -17.76 2.41 -14.72
C THR A 102 -18.67 1.65 -13.75
N ALA A 103 -18.12 0.91 -12.80
CA ALA A 103 -18.82 0.21 -11.75
C ALA A 103 -19.06 1.06 -10.49
N ASN A 104 -18.91 2.40 -10.57
CA ASN A 104 -19.02 3.35 -9.45
C ASN A 104 -18.03 3.11 -8.30
N ASN A 105 -16.94 2.41 -8.59
CA ASN A 105 -15.84 2.24 -7.65
C ASN A 105 -14.79 3.31 -7.95
N HIS A 106 -14.83 4.43 -7.22
CA HIS A 106 -14.03 5.61 -7.50
C HIS A 106 -12.59 5.46 -7.01
N ASN A 107 -11.63 5.76 -7.92
CA ASN A 107 -10.27 6.06 -7.56
C ASN A 107 -9.74 7.17 -8.49
N THR A 108 -9.50 8.36 -7.95
CA THR A 108 -9.53 9.59 -8.76
C THR A 108 -8.21 10.04 -9.35
N ASP A 109 -7.04 9.90 -8.78
CA ASP A 109 -5.83 10.58 -9.29
C ASP A 109 -4.64 9.69 -9.67
N GLU A 110 -4.78 8.38 -9.58
CA GLU A 110 -3.68 7.43 -9.77
C GLU A 110 -3.06 7.46 -11.18
N GLU A 111 -3.84 7.76 -12.21
CA GLU A 111 -3.37 7.78 -13.58
C GLU A 111 -2.32 8.88 -13.82
N THR A 112 -2.60 10.07 -13.31
CA THR A 112 -1.70 11.23 -13.43
C THR A 112 -0.39 10.99 -12.68
N GLN A 113 -0.46 10.38 -11.49
CA GLN A 113 0.70 10.11 -10.65
C GLN A 113 1.63 9.04 -11.25
N ARG A 114 1.07 7.95 -11.76
CA ARG A 114 1.84 6.90 -12.48
C ARG A 114 2.49 7.44 -13.74
N GLY A 115 1.80 8.31 -14.47
CA GLY A 115 2.36 8.99 -15.64
C GLY A 115 3.55 9.87 -15.29
N ARG A 116 3.50 10.63 -14.19
CA ARG A 116 4.61 11.45 -13.70
C ARG A 116 5.83 10.60 -13.32
N LEU A 117 5.63 9.49 -12.60
CA LEU A 117 6.72 8.59 -12.24
C LEU A 117 7.42 8.03 -13.48
N LYS A 118 6.65 7.58 -14.49
CA LYS A 118 7.20 7.13 -15.76
C LYS A 118 8.05 8.20 -16.44
N GLU A 119 7.53 9.42 -16.55
CA GLU A 119 8.25 10.52 -17.21
C GLU A 119 9.51 10.95 -16.44
N ALA A 120 9.50 10.90 -15.11
CA ALA A 120 10.67 11.17 -14.28
C ALA A 120 11.77 10.11 -14.46
N LEU A 121 11.38 8.83 -14.56
CA LEU A 121 12.32 7.72 -14.75
C LEU A 121 12.80 7.56 -16.19
N LYS A 122 12.05 8.05 -17.18
CA LYS A 122 12.43 7.98 -18.58
C LYS A 122 13.73 8.74 -18.82
N ASP A 123 14.73 8.03 -19.35
CA ASP A 123 16.09 8.56 -19.59
C ASP A 123 16.75 9.13 -18.33
N LEU A 124 16.30 8.73 -17.13
CA LEU A 124 16.70 9.28 -15.84
C LEU A 124 16.71 10.82 -15.84
N LYS A 125 15.65 11.43 -16.33
CA LYS A 125 15.47 12.89 -16.30
C LYS A 125 15.58 13.46 -14.89
N GLU A 126 15.12 12.66 -13.91
CA GLU A 126 15.32 12.91 -12.49
C GLU A 126 16.15 11.76 -11.87
N ALA A 127 16.86 12.01 -10.78
CA ALA A 127 17.68 11.00 -10.13
C ALA A 127 16.82 9.87 -9.56
N GLY A 128 16.83 8.71 -10.18
CA GLY A 128 16.07 7.53 -9.82
C GLY A 128 16.91 6.27 -9.77
N LEU A 129 16.35 5.21 -9.20
CA LEU A 129 16.91 3.85 -9.26
C LEU A 129 15.96 2.97 -10.08
N ILE A 130 16.47 2.38 -11.15
CA ILE A 130 15.75 1.41 -11.99
C ILE A 130 16.43 0.04 -11.83
N GLN A 131 15.63 -0.98 -11.54
CA GLN A 131 16.06 -2.37 -11.52
C GLN A 131 15.25 -3.15 -12.54
N THR A 132 15.91 -3.86 -13.43
CA THR A 132 15.27 -4.64 -14.50
C THR A 132 16.00 -5.95 -14.77
N ALA A 133 15.25 -7.02 -15.03
CA ALA A 133 15.78 -8.31 -15.41
C ALA A 133 14.76 -9.11 -16.20
N PRO A 134 15.15 -9.80 -17.32
CA PRO A 134 14.24 -10.57 -18.15
C PRO A 134 13.67 -11.81 -17.45
N ALA A 135 14.41 -12.44 -16.54
CA ALA A 135 13.97 -13.65 -15.84
C ALA A 135 13.27 -13.39 -14.51
N GLY A 136 13.49 -12.22 -13.91
CA GLY A 136 12.86 -11.85 -12.64
C GLY A 136 13.81 -11.20 -11.65
N ILE A 137 13.24 -10.58 -10.62
CA ILE A 137 13.94 -9.93 -9.51
C ILE A 137 13.42 -10.55 -8.22
N ALA A 138 14.31 -11.04 -7.36
CA ALA A 138 13.99 -11.55 -6.04
C ALA A 138 14.66 -10.69 -4.97
N THR A 139 13.91 -10.33 -3.93
CA THR A 139 14.45 -9.69 -2.73
C THR A 139 14.14 -10.55 -1.52
N ALA A 140 15.14 -10.90 -0.72
CA ALA A 140 14.99 -11.76 0.44
C ALA A 140 15.79 -11.22 1.63
N THR A 141 15.28 -11.43 2.83
CA THR A 141 15.96 -11.12 4.10
C THR A 141 15.56 -12.14 5.16
N GLU A 142 16.46 -12.43 6.08
CA GLU A 142 16.17 -13.29 7.23
C GLU A 142 15.35 -12.58 8.32
N GLN A 143 15.18 -11.27 8.23
CA GLN A 143 14.47 -10.47 9.23
C GLN A 143 13.34 -9.67 8.61
N SER A 144 13.38 -8.37 8.67
CA SER A 144 12.30 -7.49 8.24
C SER A 144 12.63 -6.81 6.91
N GLN A 145 11.60 -6.61 6.10
CA GLN A 145 11.67 -5.81 4.89
C GLN A 145 10.64 -4.68 4.99
N LEU A 146 11.09 -3.44 4.73
CA LEU A 146 10.25 -2.25 4.75
C LEU A 146 10.23 -1.62 3.35
N HIS A 147 9.02 -1.38 2.83
CA HIS A 147 8.79 -0.57 1.64
C HIS A 147 8.04 0.68 2.04
N THR A 148 8.61 1.85 1.82
CA THR A 148 8.00 3.14 2.15
C THR A 148 8.21 4.15 1.03
N ALA A 149 7.21 5.00 0.82
CA ALA A 149 7.27 6.14 -0.08
C ALA A 149 6.48 7.30 0.53
N ASN A 150 6.96 8.51 0.35
CA ASN A 150 6.26 9.71 0.82
C ASN A 150 4.97 9.99 0.02
N GLU A 151 4.90 9.51 -1.22
CA GLU A 151 3.75 9.72 -2.09
C GLU A 151 3.00 8.40 -2.32
N ASN A 152 3.49 7.53 -3.21
CA ASN A 152 2.74 6.38 -3.66
C ASN A 152 3.59 5.12 -3.78
N ILE A 153 2.98 3.97 -3.50
CA ILE A 153 3.50 2.65 -3.84
C ILE A 153 2.52 2.03 -4.84
N HIS A 154 2.99 1.71 -6.04
CA HIS A 154 2.22 1.05 -7.09
C HIS A 154 2.71 -0.37 -7.29
N LEU A 155 1.83 -1.35 -7.10
CA LEU A 155 2.08 -2.76 -7.40
C LEU A 155 1.20 -3.13 -8.60
N VAL A 156 1.81 -3.47 -9.72
CA VAL A 156 1.12 -3.85 -10.95
C VAL A 156 1.71 -5.16 -11.46
N SER A 157 0.86 -6.15 -11.69
CA SER A 157 1.24 -7.45 -12.23
C SER A 157 0.41 -7.76 -13.47
N GLY A 158 1.03 -8.27 -14.51
CA GLY A 158 0.35 -8.71 -15.74
C GLY A 158 -0.45 -10.00 -15.56
N SER A 159 -0.27 -10.73 -14.46
CA SER A 159 -0.96 -11.99 -14.17
C SER A 159 -1.44 -12.03 -12.72
N HIS A 160 -0.64 -12.51 -11.78
CA HIS A 160 -1.05 -12.72 -10.40
C HIS A 160 -0.25 -11.86 -9.43
N THR A 161 -0.91 -11.41 -8.38
CA THR A 161 -0.26 -10.82 -7.20
C THR A 161 -0.71 -11.61 -5.98
N ASP A 162 0.20 -12.36 -5.36
CA ASP A 162 -0.06 -13.16 -4.18
C ASP A 162 0.53 -12.49 -2.94
N ILE A 163 -0.29 -12.33 -1.91
CA ILE A 163 0.13 -11.80 -0.61
C ILE A 163 -0.17 -12.86 0.44
N THR A 164 0.86 -13.44 1.03
CA THR A 164 0.75 -14.50 2.04
C THR A 164 1.47 -14.09 3.32
N ALA A 165 0.81 -14.24 4.45
CA ALA A 165 1.37 -13.99 5.77
C ALA A 165 1.21 -15.22 6.67
N GLY A 166 2.26 -15.62 7.39
CA GLY A 166 2.23 -16.75 8.31
C GLY A 166 1.37 -16.50 9.56
N GLN A 167 1.10 -15.25 9.90
CA GLN A 167 0.27 -14.89 11.06
C GLN A 167 -0.86 -13.96 10.67
N SER A 168 -0.58 -12.71 10.32
CA SER A 168 -1.62 -11.71 10.05
C SER A 168 -1.29 -10.85 8.84
N LEU A 169 -2.31 -10.52 8.08
CA LEU A 169 -2.27 -9.50 7.04
C LEU A 169 -3.19 -8.35 7.47
N THR A 170 -2.66 -7.15 7.58
CA THR A 170 -3.40 -5.96 8.02
C THR A 170 -3.33 -4.88 6.95
N ALA A 171 -4.49 -4.31 6.60
CA ALA A 171 -4.59 -3.19 5.68
C ALA A 171 -5.36 -2.05 6.35
N HIS A 172 -4.75 -0.86 6.42
CA HIS A 172 -5.36 0.37 6.94
C HIS A 172 -5.31 1.45 5.88
N ALA A 173 -6.41 2.15 5.70
CA ALA A 173 -6.50 3.32 4.84
C ALA A 173 -7.19 4.46 5.60
N ALA A 174 -6.69 5.68 5.44
CA ALA A 174 -7.27 6.85 6.09
C ALA A 174 -8.58 7.32 5.46
N GLU A 175 -8.77 7.06 4.18
CA GLU A 175 -9.95 7.55 3.45
C GLU A 175 -10.80 6.40 2.93
N SER A 176 -10.25 5.47 2.13
CA SER A 176 -11.03 4.40 1.54
C SER A 176 -10.20 3.16 1.24
N LEU A 177 -10.83 2.00 1.31
CA LEU A 177 -10.32 0.72 0.82
C LEU A 177 -11.28 0.21 -0.26
N ASN A 178 -10.83 0.20 -1.52
CA ASN A 178 -11.64 -0.22 -2.66
C ASN A 178 -11.16 -1.58 -3.17
N LEU A 179 -12.07 -2.56 -3.24
CA LEU A 179 -11.83 -3.88 -3.79
C LEU A 179 -12.73 -4.07 -5.01
N PHE A 180 -12.15 -4.29 -6.18
CA PHE A 180 -12.87 -4.50 -7.42
C PHE A 180 -12.35 -5.73 -8.16
N ALA A 181 -13.25 -6.63 -8.57
CA ALA A 181 -12.95 -7.77 -9.44
C ALA A 181 -13.85 -7.71 -10.68
N GLN A 182 -13.24 -7.59 -11.84
CA GLN A 182 -13.97 -7.39 -13.10
C GLN A 182 -14.81 -8.60 -13.53
N SER A 183 -14.35 -9.82 -13.29
CA SER A 183 -15.00 -11.02 -13.86
C SER A 183 -15.31 -12.15 -12.87
N SER A 184 -14.37 -12.57 -12.04
CA SER A 184 -14.51 -13.81 -11.25
C SER A 184 -14.99 -13.59 -9.82
N GLY A 185 -15.27 -12.35 -9.44
CA GLY A 185 -15.84 -11.98 -8.14
C GLY A 185 -14.83 -11.92 -7.00
N ILE A 186 -15.35 -11.65 -5.81
CA ILE A 186 -14.60 -11.53 -4.56
C ILE A 186 -15.08 -12.61 -3.60
N LYS A 187 -14.16 -13.37 -2.99
CA LYS A 187 -14.46 -14.38 -1.98
C LYS A 187 -13.84 -13.97 -0.65
N MET A 188 -14.65 -13.97 0.41
CA MET A 188 -14.20 -13.76 1.78
C MET A 188 -14.60 -14.96 2.62
N GLN A 189 -13.62 -15.69 3.17
CA GLN A 189 -13.85 -16.94 3.90
C GLN A 189 -12.98 -16.96 5.17
N ALA A 190 -13.59 -17.32 6.30
CA ALA A 190 -12.89 -17.66 7.52
C ALA A 190 -13.09 -19.13 7.83
N ASN A 191 -12.02 -19.93 7.94
CA ASN A 191 -12.10 -21.35 8.30
C ASN A 191 -12.49 -21.51 9.77
N GLN A 192 -11.90 -20.70 10.65
CA GLN A 192 -12.23 -20.64 12.07
C GLN A 192 -12.39 -19.19 12.48
N GLY A 193 -13.28 -18.94 13.44
CA GLY A 193 -13.64 -17.59 13.84
C GLY A 193 -14.74 -16.98 12.97
N LYS A 194 -15.06 -15.73 13.20
CA LYS A 194 -16.16 -15.01 12.53
C LYS A 194 -15.64 -14.18 11.36
N VAL A 195 -16.49 -13.98 10.36
CA VAL A 195 -16.37 -12.84 9.43
C VAL A 195 -17.22 -11.72 9.99
N GLU A 196 -16.64 -10.58 10.27
CA GLU A 196 -17.31 -9.40 10.83
C GLU A 196 -17.28 -8.25 9.82
N VAL A 197 -18.45 -7.68 9.54
CA VAL A 197 -18.61 -6.50 8.67
C VAL A 197 -19.40 -5.47 9.44
N GLN A 198 -18.82 -4.29 9.67
CA GLN A 198 -19.43 -3.22 10.45
C GLN A 198 -19.28 -1.88 9.74
N ALA A 199 -20.37 -1.11 9.64
CA ALA A 199 -20.36 0.32 9.37
C ALA A 199 -20.60 1.04 10.70
N GLN A 200 -19.57 1.69 11.26
CA GLN A 200 -19.66 2.23 12.63
C GLN A 200 -20.44 3.54 12.74
N ASN A 201 -20.36 4.39 11.74
CA ASN A 201 -20.95 5.73 11.76
C ASN A 201 -21.88 6.00 10.57
N ASP A 202 -22.10 5.00 9.70
CA ASP A 202 -22.90 5.17 8.49
C ASP A 202 -23.61 3.86 8.14
N GLU A 203 -24.29 3.80 7.01
CA GLU A 203 -25.08 2.66 6.56
C GLU A 203 -24.24 1.52 5.98
N LEU A 204 -24.73 0.31 6.10
CA LEU A 204 -24.23 -0.87 5.39
C LEU A 204 -25.18 -1.24 4.27
N GLN A 205 -24.73 -1.17 3.01
CA GLN A 205 -25.51 -1.56 1.84
C GLN A 205 -25.01 -2.87 1.23
N LEU A 206 -25.92 -3.82 1.02
CA LEU A 206 -25.66 -5.08 0.33
C LEU A 206 -26.61 -5.20 -0.86
N ASN A 207 -26.13 -5.03 -2.08
CA ASN A 207 -26.92 -5.02 -3.30
C ASN A 207 -26.53 -6.16 -4.23
N ALA A 208 -27.51 -6.85 -4.80
CA ALA A 208 -27.32 -7.87 -5.83
C ALA A 208 -28.29 -7.64 -7.00
N LEU A 209 -27.78 -7.69 -8.23
CA LEU A 209 -28.62 -7.62 -9.44
C LEU A 209 -29.52 -8.85 -9.58
N LYS A 210 -29.02 -10.00 -9.15
CA LYS A 210 -29.75 -11.29 -9.17
C LYS A 210 -30.13 -11.67 -7.75
N ASP A 211 -30.00 -12.93 -7.42
CA ASP A 211 -30.39 -13.47 -6.13
C ASP A 211 -29.40 -13.08 -5.02
N ALA A 212 -29.93 -12.76 -3.86
CA ALA A 212 -29.19 -12.65 -2.61
C ALA A 212 -29.66 -13.75 -1.65
N THR A 213 -28.72 -14.55 -1.13
CA THR A 213 -29.02 -15.68 -0.24
C THR A 213 -28.35 -15.48 1.11
N LEU A 214 -29.13 -15.58 2.19
CA LEU A 214 -28.64 -15.56 3.56
C LEU A 214 -29.11 -16.84 4.25
N THR A 215 -28.16 -17.72 4.63
CA THR A 215 -28.46 -19.02 5.25
C THR A 215 -27.60 -19.26 6.48
N SER A 216 -28.15 -20.01 7.44
CA SER A 216 -27.43 -20.56 8.58
C SER A 216 -27.70 -22.06 8.64
N SER A 217 -26.68 -22.89 8.42
CA SER A 217 -26.86 -24.35 8.30
C SER A 217 -27.05 -25.05 9.64
N ALA A 218 -26.53 -24.53 10.73
CA ALA A 218 -26.56 -25.18 12.05
C ALA A 218 -27.05 -24.26 13.19
N GLY A 219 -27.33 -23.01 12.90
CA GLY A 219 -27.75 -22.05 13.91
C GLY A 219 -28.98 -21.25 13.48
N LYS A 220 -29.10 -20.05 13.96
CA LYS A 220 -30.22 -19.15 13.70
C LYS A 220 -29.77 -17.93 12.89
N ILE A 221 -30.68 -17.33 12.16
CA ILE A 221 -30.54 -15.98 11.61
C ILE A 221 -31.32 -15.03 12.53
N THR A 222 -30.67 -13.97 12.98
CA THR A 222 -31.31 -12.91 13.76
C THR A 222 -31.27 -11.61 12.96
N ILE A 223 -32.42 -11.00 12.76
CA ILE A 223 -32.57 -9.67 12.15
C ILE A 223 -33.22 -8.78 13.20
N ALA A 224 -32.54 -7.73 13.61
CA ALA A 224 -33.02 -6.82 14.64
C ALA A 224 -32.70 -5.38 14.25
N ALA A 225 -33.63 -4.46 14.48
CA ALA A 225 -33.46 -3.05 14.30
C ALA A 225 -34.05 -2.29 15.49
N LYS A 226 -33.56 -1.09 15.75
CA LYS A 226 -34.07 -0.24 16.82
C LYS A 226 -35.44 0.33 16.48
N GLU A 227 -35.66 0.71 15.23
CA GLU A 227 -36.84 1.45 14.80
C GLU A 227 -37.77 0.60 13.96
N GLU A 228 -37.29 0.04 12.83
CA GLU A 228 -38.16 -0.65 11.88
C GLU A 228 -37.42 -1.77 11.15
N ILE A 229 -38.11 -2.88 10.89
CA ILE A 229 -37.71 -3.90 9.90
C ILE A 229 -38.82 -3.95 8.83
N LEU A 230 -38.43 -3.70 7.57
CA LEU A 230 -39.32 -3.78 6.42
C LEU A 230 -38.85 -4.87 5.45
N ILE A 231 -39.71 -5.86 5.20
CA ILE A 231 -39.49 -6.90 4.19
C ILE A 231 -40.55 -6.68 3.11
N THR A 232 -40.14 -6.35 1.89
CA THR A 232 -41.08 -5.97 0.83
C THR A 232 -40.79 -6.67 -0.51
N CYS A 233 -41.83 -6.96 -1.28
CA CYS A 233 -41.76 -7.47 -2.64
C CYS A 233 -42.99 -7.07 -3.44
N LYS A 234 -42.83 -6.30 -4.54
CA LYS A 234 -43.95 -5.90 -5.46
C LYS A 234 -45.17 -5.33 -4.73
N GLY A 235 -44.95 -4.53 -3.70
CA GLY A 235 -46.03 -3.88 -2.91
C GLY A 235 -46.63 -4.74 -1.80
N ALA A 236 -46.31 -6.01 -1.69
CA ALA A 236 -46.57 -6.81 -0.50
C ALA A 236 -45.44 -6.61 0.51
N TYR A 237 -45.76 -6.54 1.81
CA TYR A 237 -44.78 -6.26 2.85
C TYR A 237 -45.10 -6.93 4.18
N ILE A 238 -44.08 -7.12 4.97
CA ILE A 238 -44.11 -7.37 6.42
C ILE A 238 -43.32 -6.24 7.07
N LYS A 239 -43.93 -5.51 7.96
CA LYS A 239 -43.33 -4.42 8.70
C LYS A 239 -43.40 -4.70 10.20
N LEU A 240 -42.28 -4.54 10.87
CA LEU A 240 -42.19 -4.59 12.34
C LEU A 240 -41.74 -3.21 12.81
N SER A 241 -42.60 -2.50 13.55
CA SER A 241 -42.27 -1.21 14.11
C SER A 241 -43.17 -0.91 15.33
N ASN A 242 -42.66 -0.15 16.31
CA ASN A 242 -43.42 0.29 17.48
C ASN A 242 -44.10 -0.86 18.26
N GLY A 243 -43.56 -2.06 18.25
CA GLY A 243 -44.15 -3.24 18.90
C GLY A 243 -45.27 -3.92 18.11
N GLU A 244 -45.54 -3.48 16.90
CA GLU A 244 -46.58 -4.01 16.00
C GLU A 244 -45.98 -4.81 14.86
N VAL A 245 -46.74 -5.78 14.35
CA VAL A 245 -46.48 -6.51 13.10
C VAL A 245 -47.58 -6.20 12.13
N GLU A 246 -47.26 -5.50 11.05
CA GLU A 246 -48.19 -5.17 9.97
C GLU A 246 -47.90 -6.04 8.75
N ILE A 247 -48.91 -6.67 8.18
CA ILE A 247 -48.82 -7.47 6.95
C ILE A 247 -49.76 -6.87 5.91
N GLY A 248 -49.21 -6.32 4.85
CA GLY A 248 -49.96 -5.68 3.77
C GLY A 248 -49.74 -6.37 2.42
N SER A 249 -50.79 -6.38 1.59
CA SER A 249 -50.69 -6.89 0.23
C SER A 249 -51.70 -6.20 -0.67
N PRO A 250 -51.35 -5.80 -1.91
CA PRO A 250 -52.28 -5.22 -2.86
C PRO A 250 -53.32 -6.24 -3.38
N LYS A 251 -53.13 -7.53 -3.12
CA LYS A 251 -54.04 -8.60 -3.58
C LYS A 251 -54.59 -9.41 -2.44
N VAL A 252 -53.89 -10.41 -1.93
CA VAL A 252 -54.39 -11.37 -0.94
C VAL A 252 -53.30 -11.74 0.03
N VAL A 253 -53.60 -11.79 1.30
CA VAL A 253 -52.78 -12.47 2.34
C VAL A 253 -53.34 -13.88 2.59
N ARG A 254 -52.54 -14.91 2.36
CA ARG A 254 -52.95 -16.30 2.61
C ARG A 254 -52.15 -16.87 3.78
N VAL A 255 -52.89 -17.22 4.84
CA VAL A 255 -52.32 -17.93 5.99
C VAL A 255 -52.73 -19.42 5.87
N ARG A 256 -51.75 -20.33 5.85
CA ARG A 256 -51.99 -21.78 5.81
C ARG A 256 -51.36 -22.40 7.03
N ALA A 257 -52.17 -22.73 7.99
CA ALA A 257 -51.74 -23.39 9.22
C ALA A 257 -52.83 -24.34 9.71
N PRO A 258 -52.53 -25.50 10.33
CA PRO A 258 -53.49 -26.39 10.92
C PRO A 258 -54.20 -25.77 12.16
N LEU A 259 -53.53 -24.82 12.83
CA LEU A 259 -54.08 -24.12 13.98
C LEU A 259 -53.49 -22.71 13.99
N VAL A 260 -54.35 -21.71 14.25
CA VAL A 260 -53.94 -20.31 14.51
C VAL A 260 -54.25 -20.00 15.98
N VAL A 261 -53.22 -19.69 16.76
CA VAL A 261 -53.33 -19.28 18.16
C VAL A 261 -53.01 -17.79 18.27
N SER A 262 -53.85 -17.04 19.00
CA SER A 262 -53.63 -15.60 19.28
C SER A 262 -53.35 -15.41 20.77
N GLU A 263 -52.07 -15.20 21.13
CA GLU A 263 -51.63 -14.92 22.49
C GLU A 263 -50.72 -13.69 22.48
N SER A 264 -50.73 -12.92 23.56
CA SER A 264 -49.81 -11.77 23.71
C SER A 264 -48.49 -12.25 24.33
N LYS A 265 -47.39 -12.09 23.60
CA LYS A 265 -46.04 -12.40 24.07
C LYS A 265 -45.02 -11.48 23.44
N SER A 266 -44.09 -10.97 24.23
CA SER A 266 -42.98 -10.16 23.72
C SER A 266 -41.64 -10.79 24.05
N ILE A 267 -40.63 -10.48 23.25
CA ILE A 267 -39.22 -10.80 23.53
C ILE A 267 -38.41 -9.52 23.48
N ASN A 268 -37.44 -9.40 24.38
CA ASN A 268 -36.45 -8.33 24.33
C ASN A 268 -35.15 -8.91 23.74
N TYR A 269 -34.71 -8.38 22.62
CA TYR A 269 -33.44 -8.75 21.99
C TYR A 269 -32.45 -7.59 22.15
N PRO A 270 -31.34 -7.78 22.89
CA PRO A 270 -30.34 -6.73 23.03
C PRO A 270 -29.61 -6.52 21.70
N LEU A 271 -29.65 -5.32 21.18
CA LEU A 271 -28.85 -4.93 20.02
C LEU A 271 -27.38 -4.81 20.44
N GLN A 272 -26.49 -5.24 19.54
CA GLN A 272 -25.06 -5.08 19.75
C GLN A 272 -24.69 -3.59 19.80
N ASN A 273 -23.96 -3.18 20.81
CA ASN A 273 -23.36 -1.87 20.86
C ASN A 273 -22.14 -1.85 19.92
N ILE A 274 -22.22 -1.09 18.83
CA ILE A 274 -21.11 -0.92 17.87
C ILE A 274 -20.31 0.30 18.35
N PRO A 275 -19.01 0.14 18.67
CA PRO A 275 -18.18 1.28 19.08
C PRO A 275 -18.04 2.25 17.90
N THR A 276 -18.31 3.50 18.16
CA THR A 276 -18.08 4.59 17.20
C THR A 276 -16.68 5.16 17.40
N LEU A 277 -15.87 5.16 16.38
CA LEU A 277 -14.57 5.79 16.37
C LEU A 277 -14.69 7.20 15.80
N GLN A 278 -14.37 8.21 16.58
CA GLN A 278 -14.21 9.57 16.08
C GLN A 278 -12.74 9.80 15.74
N ILE A 279 -12.43 9.86 14.45
CA ILE A 279 -11.11 10.23 13.96
C ILE A 279 -11.17 11.69 13.52
N PHE A 280 -10.36 12.51 14.15
CA PHE A 280 -10.17 13.90 13.74
C PHE A 280 -8.98 13.98 12.80
N SER A 281 -9.17 14.52 11.61
CA SER A 281 -8.06 14.70 10.69
C SER A 281 -8.18 16.04 9.96
N ASN A 282 -7.04 16.66 9.72
CA ASN A 282 -6.97 17.90 8.96
C ASN A 282 -5.75 17.91 8.02
N LYS A 283 -5.91 18.53 6.88
CA LYS A 283 -4.84 18.88 5.97
C LYS A 283 -4.78 20.41 5.92
N LEU A 284 -3.65 20.96 6.34
CA LEU A 284 -3.51 22.41 6.46
C LEU A 284 -2.93 22.98 5.18
N ASP A 285 -3.53 24.04 4.71
CA ASP A 285 -3.08 24.82 3.57
C ASP A 285 -2.34 26.06 4.09
N LEU A 286 -1.07 26.11 3.85
CA LEU A 286 -0.19 27.23 4.23
C LEU A 286 0.26 28.02 3.00
N TYR A 287 -0.47 27.91 1.89
CA TYR A 287 -0.16 28.58 0.63
C TYR A 287 -0.04 30.10 0.77
N ASP A 288 -0.90 30.69 1.59
CA ASP A 288 -0.88 32.15 1.83
C ASP A 288 0.40 32.62 2.55
N ILE A 289 1.11 31.70 3.21
CA ILE A 289 2.35 32.00 3.95
C ILE A 289 3.58 31.71 3.10
N PHE A 290 3.61 30.56 2.42
CA PHE A 290 4.79 30.05 1.73
C PHE A 290 4.69 30.12 0.20
N GLY A 291 3.48 30.24 -0.35
CA GLY A 291 3.24 30.25 -1.79
C GLY A 291 3.60 28.93 -2.47
N PHE A 292 3.80 28.99 -3.79
CA PHE A 292 4.36 27.88 -4.56
C PHE A 292 5.87 27.82 -4.33
N SER A 293 6.39 26.71 -3.86
CA SER A 293 7.81 26.50 -3.64
C SER A 293 8.24 25.13 -4.15
N GLU A 294 9.37 25.08 -4.87
CA GLU A 294 10.04 23.82 -5.22
C GLU A 294 10.95 23.32 -4.09
N GLU A 295 11.25 24.15 -3.12
CA GLU A 295 11.99 23.75 -1.93
C GLU A 295 11.11 22.95 -0.98
N LYS A 296 11.68 21.89 -0.40
CA LYS A 296 11.01 21.07 0.63
C LYS A 296 11.05 21.81 1.96
N ILE A 297 9.95 22.48 2.30
CA ILE A 297 9.81 23.18 3.57
C ILE A 297 9.40 22.19 4.65
N PRO A 298 10.23 21.92 5.67
CA PRO A 298 9.86 20.99 6.74
C PRO A 298 8.77 21.59 7.63
N PHE A 299 7.90 20.76 8.16
CA PHE A 299 6.95 21.15 9.19
C PHE A 299 6.93 20.14 10.35
N THR A 300 6.55 20.63 11.51
CA THR A 300 6.32 19.85 12.72
C THR A 300 4.98 20.25 13.32
N VAL A 301 4.15 19.29 13.64
CA VAL A 301 2.87 19.47 14.34
C VAL A 301 3.02 18.90 15.73
N ILE A 302 2.65 19.66 16.74
CA ILE A 302 2.66 19.24 18.14
C ILE A 302 1.24 19.33 18.69
N GLY A 303 0.70 18.21 19.16
CA GLY A 303 -0.57 18.13 19.86
C GLY A 303 -0.46 18.74 21.27
N HIS A 304 -1.60 19.18 21.82
CA HIS A 304 -1.60 19.94 23.09
C HIS A 304 -1.34 19.05 24.32
N LYS A 305 -1.72 17.77 24.32
CA LYS A 305 -1.71 16.92 25.53
C LYS A 305 -0.69 15.79 25.56
N ASP A 306 -0.39 15.17 24.41
CA ASP A 306 0.38 13.92 24.40
C ASP A 306 1.83 14.08 23.93
N ARG A 307 2.27 15.31 23.61
CA ARG A 307 3.63 15.64 23.12
C ARG A 307 4.10 14.82 21.89
N GLU A 308 3.20 14.05 21.28
CA GLU A 308 3.53 13.37 20.03
C GLU A 308 3.65 14.41 18.92
N SER A 309 4.80 14.45 18.31
CA SER A 309 5.06 15.35 17.18
C SER A 309 4.98 14.57 15.87
N GLN A 310 4.20 15.10 14.93
CA GLN A 310 4.19 14.62 13.54
C GLN A 310 5.07 15.53 12.69
N HIS A 311 5.97 14.93 11.92
CA HIS A 311 6.93 15.65 11.08
C HIS A 311 6.66 15.34 9.61
N GLY A 312 6.92 16.31 8.75
CA GLY A 312 6.80 16.15 7.31
C GLY A 312 7.40 17.31 6.53
N THR A 313 7.17 17.31 5.23
CA THR A 313 7.49 18.43 4.35
C THR A 313 6.24 18.91 3.64
N LEU A 314 6.11 20.21 3.43
CA LEU A 314 5.02 20.78 2.65
C LEU A 314 5.13 20.31 1.18
N ASP A 315 3.99 20.12 0.54
CA ASP A 315 3.94 19.90 -0.90
C ASP A 315 4.24 21.21 -1.66
N LYS A 316 4.35 21.16 -2.99
CA LYS A 316 4.63 22.33 -3.83
C LYS A 316 3.61 23.46 -3.70
N MET A 317 2.42 23.16 -3.20
CA MET A 317 1.33 24.11 -2.96
C MET A 317 1.28 24.57 -1.50
N GLY A 318 2.35 24.36 -0.72
CA GLY A 318 2.42 24.78 0.67
C GLY A 318 1.49 24.02 1.62
N ARG A 319 1.07 22.78 1.30
CA ARG A 319 0.14 21.99 2.12
C ARG A 319 0.87 20.92 2.90
N THR A 320 0.41 20.67 4.12
CA THR A 320 0.89 19.54 4.93
C THR A 320 0.37 18.21 4.38
N SER A 321 1.00 17.09 4.74
CA SER A 321 0.32 15.80 4.76
C SER A 321 -0.87 15.84 5.72
N ARG A 322 -1.79 14.87 5.61
CA ARG A 322 -2.94 14.81 6.52
C ARG A 322 -2.48 14.48 7.93
N ILE A 323 -2.92 15.27 8.90
CA ILE A 323 -2.62 15.15 10.33
C ILE A 323 -3.81 14.47 10.98
N TYR A 324 -3.58 13.47 11.82
CA TYR A 324 -4.60 12.68 12.49
C TYR A 324 -4.49 12.83 14.01
N SER A 325 -5.64 12.84 14.67
CA SER A 325 -5.75 12.81 16.14
C SER A 325 -6.94 11.95 16.56
N ASP A 326 -6.86 11.29 17.69
CA ASP A 326 -7.94 10.51 18.29
C ASP A 326 -8.98 11.40 19.02
N LYS A 327 -8.70 12.69 19.18
CA LYS A 327 -9.56 13.68 19.85
C LYS A 327 -9.53 15.01 19.12
N ALA A 328 -10.61 15.77 19.23
CA ALA A 328 -10.62 17.18 18.82
C ALA A 328 -9.68 17.98 19.70
N GLU A 329 -8.56 18.43 19.16
CA GLU A 329 -7.56 19.21 19.88
C GLU A 329 -7.00 20.37 19.05
N THR A 330 -6.48 21.36 19.76
CA THR A 330 -5.72 22.44 19.11
C THR A 330 -4.29 21.98 18.94
N VAL A 331 -3.77 22.07 17.71
CA VAL A 331 -2.39 21.73 17.37
C VAL A 331 -1.57 23.00 17.12
N LYS A 332 -0.30 22.96 17.46
CA LYS A 332 0.68 23.99 17.09
C LYS A 332 1.50 23.49 15.90
N ILE A 333 1.65 24.34 14.90
CA ILE A 333 2.39 24.02 13.69
C ILE A 333 3.59 24.91 13.60
N PHE A 334 4.73 24.31 13.34
CA PHE A 334 5.99 24.98 13.07
C PHE A 334 6.39 24.59 11.65
N ALA A 335 6.58 25.57 10.77
CA ALA A 335 7.01 25.33 9.39
C ALA A 335 8.26 26.17 9.09
N GLY A 336 9.16 25.62 8.25
CA GLY A 336 10.46 26.20 7.94
C GLY A 336 11.59 25.67 8.82
N ASN A 337 12.76 26.28 8.75
CA ASN A 337 13.99 25.85 9.43
C ASN A 337 14.07 26.23 10.93
N ALA A 338 12.94 26.40 11.59
CA ALA A 338 12.92 26.72 13.02
C ALA A 338 13.37 25.51 13.85
N THR A 339 14.50 25.61 14.50
CA THR A 339 14.95 24.65 15.52
C THR A 339 14.11 24.87 16.78
N LEU A 340 13.33 23.86 17.17
CA LEU A 340 12.66 23.85 18.47
C LEU A 340 13.72 23.72 19.56
N LEU A 341 14.05 24.82 20.22
CA LEU A 341 14.79 24.76 21.48
C LEU A 341 13.83 24.28 22.57
N PRO A 342 14.21 23.29 23.39
CA PRO A 342 13.39 22.92 24.53
C PRO A 342 13.23 24.13 25.45
N GLY A 343 12.00 24.60 25.59
CA GLY A 343 11.67 25.67 26.53
C GLY A 343 12.01 25.21 27.96
N LYS A 344 12.77 26.01 28.69
CA LYS A 344 12.91 25.83 30.11
C LYS A 344 11.53 26.00 30.76
N GLU A 345 11.04 24.96 31.45
CA GLU A 345 9.89 25.10 32.31
C GLU A 345 10.25 26.17 33.36
N ASN A 346 9.57 27.29 33.33
CA ASN A 346 9.55 28.19 34.47
C ASN A 346 8.73 27.49 35.58
N GLU A 347 9.40 26.97 36.58
CA GLU A 347 8.80 26.68 37.87
C GLU A 347 8.32 28.03 38.46
N GLU A 348 7.05 28.34 38.32
CA GLU A 348 6.41 29.31 39.16
C GLU A 348 6.04 28.65 40.52
N LYS A 349 6.58 29.26 41.56
CA LYS A 349 6.33 28.94 42.97
C LYS A 349 4.89 29.19 43.41
#